data_97a03bd10149ba8f85c1f29497e0c8df
#
_entry.id   97a03bd10149ba8f85c1f29497e0c8df
#
_cell.length_a   1.000
_cell.length_b   1.000
_cell.length_c   1.000
_cell.angle_alpha   90.00
_cell.angle_beta   90.00
_cell.angle_gamma   90.00
#
_symmetry.space_group_name_H-M   'P 1'
#
loop_
_entity.id
_entity.type
_entity.pdbx_description
1 polymer ?
#
loop_
_entity_poly.entity_id
_entity_poly.type
_entity_poly.pdbx_seq_one_letter_code
_entity_poly.pdbx_strand_id
1 'polypeptide(L)'
;MRSLFTQSPVLLLSRFALAFSWIYQGAVPKLVCRSSGETELLGHVIPVYQWACIAVGWMGAGEIVFGLLLLAVHQMWVFQLNIFALFSLLIYVLLFEPALFTEPFNPLTLNVSLIALSLIALVELKKLNN
;
A
#
# COMPACT_ATOMS: atom_id res chain seq x y z
N MET A 1 11.85 -6.48 22.15
CA MET A 1 11.18 -5.68 21.10
C MET A 1 11.21 -4.20 21.49
N ARG A 2 11.74 -3.37 20.64
CA ARG A 2 11.75 -1.93 20.94
C ARG A 2 10.35 -1.34 20.82
N SER A 3 9.98 -0.49 21.78
CA SER A 3 8.74 0.26 21.72
C SER A 3 8.71 1.17 20.47
N LEU A 4 7.53 1.42 19.92
CA LEU A 4 7.35 2.38 18.83
C LEU A 4 7.96 3.74 19.18
N PHE A 5 7.85 4.14 20.44
CA PHE A 5 8.29 5.47 20.89
C PHE A 5 9.80 5.58 21.08
N THR A 6 10.55 4.48 21.01
CA THR A 6 12.02 4.50 21.11
C THR A 6 12.72 4.53 19.76
N GLN A 7 11.95 4.50 18.65
CA GLN A 7 12.50 4.57 17.32
C GLN A 7 12.85 6.01 16.95
N SER A 8 13.72 6.19 15.93
CA SER A 8 14.02 7.52 15.44
C SER A 8 12.74 8.20 14.91
N PRO A 9 12.63 9.53 15.02
CA PRO A 9 11.47 10.24 14.48
C PRO A 9 11.27 10.01 13.00
N VAL A 10 12.33 9.87 12.24
CA VAL A 10 12.25 9.63 10.79
C VAL A 10 11.61 8.27 10.51
N LEU A 11 12.07 7.22 11.20
CA LEU A 11 11.51 5.89 11.04
C LEU A 11 10.05 5.85 11.48
N LEU A 12 9.74 6.45 12.63
CA LEU A 12 8.40 6.46 13.17
C LEU A 12 7.42 7.17 12.23
N LEU A 13 7.81 8.34 11.72
CA LEU A 13 6.98 9.10 10.80
C LEU A 13 6.74 8.35 9.50
N SER A 14 7.78 7.73 8.95
CA SER A 14 7.67 6.94 7.72
C SER A 14 6.71 5.76 7.92
N ARG A 15 6.81 5.07 9.04
CA ARG A 15 5.96 3.92 9.34
C ARG A 15 4.50 4.33 9.50
N PHE A 16 4.25 5.42 10.22
CA PHE A 16 2.87 5.91 10.40
C PHE A 16 2.25 6.35 9.07
N ALA A 17 3.03 7.04 8.23
CA ALA A 17 2.54 7.46 6.92
C ALA A 17 2.19 6.26 6.03
N LEU A 18 3.05 5.26 6.00
CA LEU A 18 2.81 4.02 5.23
C LEU A 18 1.59 3.28 5.75
N ALA A 19 1.51 3.09 7.07
CA ALA A 19 0.40 2.39 7.70
C ALA A 19 -0.93 3.11 7.46
N PHE A 20 -0.93 4.41 7.63
CA PHE A 20 -2.12 5.22 7.35
C PHE A 20 -2.59 5.05 5.91
N SER A 21 -1.65 5.10 4.96
CA SER A 21 -1.97 4.96 3.55
C SER A 21 -2.62 3.61 3.25
N TRP A 22 -2.04 2.53 3.77
CA TRP A 22 -2.59 1.18 3.55
C TRP A 22 -3.94 0.99 4.22
N ILE A 23 -4.09 1.43 5.47
CA ILE A 23 -5.34 1.28 6.21
C ILE A 23 -6.45 2.11 5.56
N TYR A 24 -6.16 3.35 5.19
CA TYR A 24 -7.14 4.22 4.54
C TYR A 24 -7.57 3.65 3.19
N GLN A 25 -6.61 3.23 2.38
CA GLN A 25 -6.88 2.64 1.06
C GLN A 25 -7.70 1.36 1.16
N GLY A 26 -7.50 0.60 2.21
CA GLY A 26 -8.26 -0.61 2.44
C GLY A 26 -9.66 -0.36 2.98
N ALA A 27 -9.81 0.63 3.86
CA ALA A 27 -11.06 0.86 4.58
C ALA A 27 -12.07 1.69 3.79
N VAL A 28 -11.63 2.80 3.21
CA VAL A 28 -12.58 3.80 2.69
C VAL A 28 -13.11 3.42 1.30
N PRO A 29 -12.25 3.20 0.27
CA PRO A 29 -12.78 2.90 -1.07
C PRO A 29 -13.19 1.46 -1.28
N LYS A 30 -12.59 0.49 -0.56
CA LYS A 30 -12.71 -0.92 -0.92
C LYS A 30 -13.73 -1.71 -0.12
N LEU A 31 -13.90 -1.43 1.18
CA LEU A 31 -14.83 -2.19 2.00
C LEU A 31 -16.29 -1.97 1.60
N VAL A 32 -16.58 -0.83 1.00
CA VAL A 32 -17.94 -0.50 0.57
C VAL A 32 -18.15 -0.75 -0.93
N CYS A 33 -17.12 -1.18 -1.64
CA CYS A 33 -17.14 -1.45 -3.08
C CYS A 33 -17.65 -0.25 -3.90
N ARG A 34 -17.22 0.96 -3.52
CA ARG A 34 -17.61 2.19 -4.22
C ARG A 34 -16.55 2.70 -5.17
N SER A 35 -15.37 2.09 -5.20
CA SER A 35 -14.29 2.52 -6.07
C SER A 35 -14.48 1.90 -7.45
N SER A 36 -15.08 2.67 -8.37
CA SER A 36 -15.30 2.21 -9.75
C SER A 36 -13.98 1.88 -10.45
N GLY A 37 -12.92 2.66 -10.19
CA GLY A 37 -11.63 2.46 -10.82
C GLY A 37 -10.99 1.12 -10.48
N GLU A 38 -11.04 0.71 -9.22
CA GLU A 38 -10.47 -0.58 -8.80
C GLU A 38 -11.31 -1.75 -9.29
N THR A 39 -12.64 -1.61 -9.29
CA THR A 39 -13.53 -2.62 -9.83
C THR A 39 -13.32 -2.80 -11.33
N GLU A 40 -13.09 -1.72 -12.06
CA GLU A 40 -12.75 -1.77 -13.48
C GLU A 40 -11.42 -2.45 -13.72
N LEU A 41 -10.40 -2.16 -12.90
CA LEU A 41 -9.09 -2.80 -13.01
C LEU A 41 -9.21 -4.31 -12.82
N LEU A 42 -9.97 -4.75 -11.82
CA LEU A 42 -10.20 -6.17 -11.57
C LEU A 42 -11.09 -6.79 -12.64
N GLY A 43 -11.93 -5.99 -13.31
CA GLY A 43 -12.78 -6.43 -14.39
C GLY A 43 -12.01 -7.03 -15.56
N HIS A 44 -10.75 -6.65 -15.74
CA HIS A 44 -9.87 -7.24 -16.78
C HIS A 44 -9.51 -8.70 -16.47
N VAL A 45 -9.56 -9.09 -15.20
CA VAL A 45 -9.24 -10.44 -14.75
C VAL A 45 -10.51 -11.17 -14.29
N ILE A 46 -11.40 -10.45 -13.59
CA ILE A 46 -12.65 -10.98 -13.06
C ILE A 46 -13.80 -10.22 -13.76
N PRO A 47 -14.41 -10.80 -14.81
CA PRO A 47 -15.39 -10.07 -15.62
C PRO A 47 -16.76 -9.89 -14.95
N VAL A 48 -17.08 -10.69 -13.92
CA VAL A 48 -18.36 -10.59 -13.19
C VAL A 48 -18.24 -9.52 -12.11
N TYR A 49 -19.05 -8.47 -12.19
CA TYR A 49 -18.99 -7.32 -11.28
C TYR A 49 -19.10 -7.73 -9.80
N GLN A 50 -20.02 -8.63 -9.47
CA GLN A 50 -20.21 -9.07 -8.09
C GLN A 50 -18.97 -9.74 -7.52
N TRP A 51 -18.30 -10.58 -8.32
CA TRP A 51 -17.09 -11.26 -7.92
C TRP A 51 -15.92 -10.27 -7.77
N ALA A 52 -15.81 -9.31 -8.69
CA ALA A 52 -14.80 -8.26 -8.58
C ALA A 52 -15.02 -7.42 -7.32
N CYS A 53 -16.26 -7.10 -7.00
CA CYS A 53 -16.61 -6.35 -5.79
C CYS A 53 -16.21 -7.09 -4.51
N ILE A 54 -16.50 -8.39 -4.45
CA ILE A 54 -16.10 -9.24 -3.33
C ILE A 54 -14.57 -9.30 -3.22
N ALA A 55 -13.88 -9.47 -4.34
CA ALA A 55 -12.41 -9.50 -4.37
C ALA A 55 -11.82 -8.18 -3.87
N VAL A 56 -12.38 -7.04 -4.27
CA VAL A 56 -11.93 -5.73 -3.78
C VAL A 56 -12.10 -5.61 -2.27
N GLY A 57 -13.22 -6.12 -1.73
CA GLY A 57 -13.45 -6.14 -0.29
C GLY A 57 -12.39 -6.95 0.47
N TRP A 58 -12.06 -8.13 -0.03
CA TRP A 58 -11.01 -8.95 0.56
C TRP A 58 -9.64 -8.32 0.44
N MET A 59 -9.34 -7.68 -0.70
CA MET A 59 -8.10 -6.92 -0.86
C MET A 59 -8.02 -5.77 0.14
N GLY A 60 -9.14 -5.08 0.38
CA GLY A 60 -9.20 -4.02 1.36
C GLY A 60 -8.89 -4.51 2.77
N ALA A 61 -9.46 -5.66 3.16
CA ALA A 61 -9.16 -6.27 4.44
C ALA A 61 -7.67 -6.62 4.56
N GLY A 62 -7.09 -7.19 3.51
CA GLY A 62 -5.65 -7.50 3.46
C GLY A 62 -4.79 -6.26 3.58
N GLU A 63 -5.19 -5.16 2.96
CA GLU A 63 -4.45 -3.90 3.04
C GLU A 63 -4.48 -3.32 4.45
N ILE A 64 -5.60 -3.42 5.15
CA ILE A 64 -5.70 -2.98 6.55
C ILE A 64 -4.76 -3.81 7.42
N VAL A 65 -4.76 -5.13 7.26
CA VAL A 65 -3.88 -6.02 8.00
C VAL A 65 -2.42 -5.69 7.71
N PHE A 66 -2.08 -5.44 6.44
CA PHE A 66 -0.72 -5.07 6.06
C PHE A 66 -0.29 -3.73 6.67
N GLY A 67 -1.18 -2.75 6.72
CA GLY A 67 -0.91 -1.47 7.39
C GLY A 67 -0.62 -1.66 8.87
N LEU A 68 -1.40 -2.50 9.55
CA LEU A 68 -1.15 -2.83 10.95
C LEU A 68 0.18 -3.56 11.12
N LEU A 69 0.52 -4.44 10.18
CA LEU A 69 1.78 -5.15 10.17
C LEU A 69 2.99 -4.19 10.06
N LEU A 70 2.87 -3.16 9.24
CA LEU A 70 3.90 -2.13 9.09
C LEU A 70 4.14 -1.37 10.40
N LEU A 71 3.12 -1.23 11.24
CA LEU A 71 3.27 -0.62 12.56
C LEU A 71 3.85 -1.57 13.60
N ALA A 72 3.48 -2.85 13.54
CA ALA A 72 3.81 -3.81 14.59
C ALA A 72 5.17 -4.48 14.39
N VAL A 73 5.57 -4.75 13.16
CA VAL A 73 6.77 -5.53 12.85
C VAL A 73 7.95 -4.60 12.57
N HIS A 74 9.10 -4.89 13.20
CA HIS A 74 10.32 -4.08 13.10
C HIS A 74 11.37 -4.74 12.19
N GLN A 75 10.92 -5.55 11.24
CA GLN A 75 11.79 -6.30 10.33
C GLN A 75 11.90 -5.58 8.99
N MET A 76 13.08 -5.65 8.38
CA MET A 76 13.30 -5.03 7.08
C MET A 76 12.45 -5.65 5.97
N TRP A 77 12.17 -6.95 6.07
CA TRP A 77 11.44 -7.67 5.01
C TRP A 77 10.04 -7.10 4.77
N VAL A 78 9.42 -6.52 5.81
CA VAL A 78 8.08 -5.92 5.68
C VAL A 78 8.11 -4.75 4.70
N PHE A 79 9.13 -3.91 4.80
CA PHE A 79 9.27 -2.74 3.92
C PHE A 79 9.71 -3.16 2.52
N GLN A 80 10.53 -4.20 2.41
CA GLN A 80 10.89 -4.76 1.11
C GLN A 80 9.67 -5.35 0.40
N LEU A 81 8.83 -6.06 1.14
CA LEU A 81 7.57 -6.58 0.63
C LEU A 81 6.64 -5.44 0.19
N ASN A 82 6.60 -4.35 0.95
CA ASN A 82 5.81 -3.18 0.60
C ASN A 82 6.25 -2.58 -0.74
N ILE A 83 7.57 -2.41 -0.94
CA ILE A 83 8.10 -1.90 -2.20
C ILE A 83 7.73 -2.82 -3.36
N PHE A 84 7.87 -4.12 -3.17
CA PHE A 84 7.52 -5.11 -4.19
C PHE A 84 6.03 -5.03 -4.55
N ALA A 85 5.17 -4.94 -3.54
CA ALA A 85 3.72 -4.86 -3.75
C ALA A 85 3.33 -3.58 -4.51
N LEU A 86 3.90 -2.45 -4.12
CA LEU A 86 3.60 -1.17 -4.77
C LEU A 86 4.11 -1.13 -6.21
N PHE A 87 5.28 -1.68 -6.45
CA PHE A 87 5.86 -1.74 -7.80
C PHE A 87 5.02 -2.65 -8.69
N SER A 88 4.60 -3.80 -8.16
CA SER A 88 3.74 -4.73 -8.90
C SER A 88 2.40 -4.08 -9.26
N LEU A 89 1.83 -3.30 -8.35
CA LEU A 89 0.59 -2.59 -8.60
C LEU A 89 0.76 -1.57 -9.72
N LEU A 90 1.89 -0.84 -9.75
CA LEU A 90 2.17 0.11 -10.82
C LEU A 90 2.27 -0.58 -12.17
N ILE A 91 2.92 -1.74 -12.23
CA ILE A 91 3.02 -2.50 -13.47
C ILE A 91 1.64 -2.95 -13.93
N TYR A 92 0.80 -3.42 -13.00
CA TYR A 92 -0.56 -3.84 -13.32
C TYR A 92 -1.37 -2.70 -13.94
N VAL A 93 -1.33 -1.50 -13.33
CA VAL A 93 -2.05 -0.34 -13.83
C VAL A 93 -1.52 0.08 -15.20
N LEU A 94 -0.20 0.05 -15.38
CA LEU A 94 0.40 0.40 -16.68
C LEU A 94 -0.06 -0.51 -17.80
N LEU A 95 -0.22 -1.80 -17.51
CA LEU A 95 -0.63 -2.79 -18.51
C LEU A 95 -2.12 -2.75 -18.82
N PHE A 96 -2.97 -2.50 -17.82
CA PHE A 96 -4.42 -2.62 -17.97
C PHE A 96 -5.17 -1.29 -18.03
N GLU A 97 -4.73 -0.27 -17.31
CA GLU A 97 -5.42 1.02 -17.25
C GLU A 97 -4.43 2.19 -17.20
N PRO A 98 -3.62 2.38 -18.27
CA PRO A 98 -2.61 3.44 -18.25
C PRO A 98 -3.20 4.85 -18.17
N ALA A 99 -4.48 5.03 -18.53
CA ALA A 99 -5.16 6.32 -18.44
C ALA A 99 -5.25 6.84 -17.00
N LEU A 100 -5.19 5.96 -16.00
CA LEU A 100 -5.21 6.36 -14.58
C LEU A 100 -3.99 7.21 -14.22
N PHE A 101 -2.89 7.10 -14.95
CA PHE A 101 -1.69 7.89 -14.69
C PHE A 101 -1.83 9.36 -15.07
N THR A 102 -2.88 9.72 -15.79
CA THR A 102 -3.12 11.11 -16.21
C THR A 102 -4.07 11.86 -15.28
N GLU A 103 -4.62 11.19 -14.28
CA GLU A 103 -5.57 11.80 -13.35
C GLU A 103 -4.81 12.58 -12.26
N PRO A 104 -5.45 13.63 -11.65
CA PRO A 104 -4.81 14.42 -10.60
C PRO A 104 -4.39 13.61 -9.36
N PHE A 105 -5.21 12.64 -8.96
CA PHE A 105 -4.90 11.73 -7.86
C PHE A 105 -4.65 10.35 -8.42
N ASN A 106 -3.46 10.15 -8.96
CA ASN A 106 -3.16 8.93 -9.71
C ASN A 106 -2.27 7.98 -8.92
N PRO A 107 -2.31 6.67 -9.26
CA PRO A 107 -1.53 5.67 -8.53
C PRO A 107 -0.01 5.84 -8.69
N LEU A 108 0.45 6.46 -9.78
CA LEU A 108 1.89 6.65 -9.98
C LEU A 108 2.48 7.56 -8.91
N THR A 109 1.89 8.75 -8.70
CA THR A 109 2.40 9.69 -7.71
C THR A 109 2.28 9.15 -6.29
N LEU A 110 1.16 8.49 -5.97
CA LEU A 110 0.95 7.89 -4.66
C LEU A 110 1.97 6.79 -4.39
N ASN A 111 2.11 5.84 -5.30
CA ASN A 111 2.95 4.67 -5.08
C ASN A 111 4.44 5.04 -5.09
N VAL A 112 4.87 5.97 -5.91
CA VAL A 112 6.26 6.46 -5.89
C VAL A 112 6.58 7.08 -4.53
N SER A 113 5.66 7.88 -3.99
CA SER A 113 5.84 8.49 -2.66
C SER A 113 5.92 7.42 -1.57
N LEU A 114 5.06 6.41 -1.62
CA LEU A 114 5.06 5.32 -0.65
C LEU A 114 6.33 4.46 -0.75
N ILE A 115 6.82 4.23 -1.97
CA ILE A 115 8.08 3.52 -2.17
C ILE A 115 9.24 4.32 -1.56
N ALA A 116 9.26 5.64 -1.76
CA ALA A 116 10.27 6.51 -1.17
C ALA A 116 10.25 6.43 0.36
N LEU A 117 9.06 6.45 0.98
CA LEU A 117 8.92 6.29 2.42
C LEU A 117 9.43 4.94 2.90
N SER A 118 9.19 3.87 2.14
CA SER A 118 9.70 2.54 2.46
C SER A 118 11.22 2.49 2.41
N LEU A 119 11.83 3.14 1.42
CA LEU A 119 13.28 3.24 1.33
C LEU A 119 13.87 4.01 2.50
N ILE A 120 13.22 5.11 2.91
CA ILE A 120 13.62 5.86 4.09
C ILE A 120 13.56 4.98 5.33
N ALA A 121 12.49 4.23 5.50
CA ALA A 121 12.34 3.31 6.63
C ALA A 121 13.43 2.24 6.64
N LEU A 122 13.76 1.68 5.47
CA LEU A 122 14.83 0.68 5.34
C LEU A 122 16.20 1.26 5.73
N VAL A 123 16.50 2.48 5.28
CA VAL A 123 17.76 3.15 5.62
C VAL A 123 17.86 3.35 7.14
N GLU A 124 16.78 3.81 7.76
CA GLU A 124 16.76 4.04 9.20
C GLU A 124 16.88 2.73 10.00
N LEU A 125 16.20 1.66 9.56
CA LEU A 125 16.32 0.35 10.19
C LEU A 125 17.73 -0.21 10.08
N LYS A 126 18.38 -0.02 8.92
CA LYS A 126 19.75 -0.46 8.72
C LYS A 126 20.70 0.25 9.68
N LYS A 127 20.50 1.55 9.91
CA LYS A 127 21.29 2.31 10.88
C LYS A 127 21.12 1.76 12.29
N LEU A 128 19.91 1.36 12.67
CA LEU A 128 19.63 0.83 14.01
C LEU A 128 20.25 -0.55 14.22
N ASN A 129 20.39 -1.34 13.14
CA ASN A 129 20.94 -2.69 13.23
C ASN A 129 22.47 -2.75 13.14
N ASN A 130 23.11 -1.60 12.86
CA ASN A 130 24.59 -1.50 12.80
C ASN A 130 25.18 -0.91 14.11
#